data_9b1020f3c5a8167a92713f816f71d771
#
_entry.id   9b1020f3c5a8167a92713f816f71d771
#
_cell.length_a   1.000
_cell.length_b   1.000
_cell.length_c   1.000
_cell.angle_alpha   90.00
_cell.angle_beta   90.00
_cell.angle_gamma   90.00
#
_symmetry.space_group_name_H-M   'P 1'
#
loop_
_entity.id
_entity.type
_entity.pdbx_description
1 polymer ?
#
loop_
_entity_poly.entity_id
_entity_poly.type
_entity_poly.pdbx_seq_one_letter_code
_entity_poly.pdbx_strand_id
1 'polypeptide(L)'
;METRLSIKLFALSALALSAIAAPVLAQPTPSMVKKFDAWGLYSYKGDGGTTCYVLTTPTQMQPADVDHGDNFFLVAPKPSGSGFYPQAIMGYDLKGGSQMTVTVDGRTFALEPKGNSGWTKQESADAALVAAMKSGSSMTLEAVSQRGTQTSYTFSLSGVSAALTQAGRCG
;
A
#
# COMPACT_ATOMS: atom_id res chain seq x y z
N MET A 1 -38.83 77.78 9.31
CA MET A 1 -37.41 77.35 9.43
C MET A 1 -37.42 75.82 9.18
N GLU A 2 -37.30 75.43 7.90
CA GLU A 2 -37.49 74.04 7.46
C GLU A 2 -36.13 73.39 7.27
N THR A 3 -35.92 72.33 8.04
CA THR A 3 -34.68 71.55 7.98
C THR A 3 -34.90 70.36 7.05
N ARG A 4 -34.28 70.41 5.88
CA ARG A 4 -34.35 69.31 4.91
C ARG A 4 -33.41 68.18 5.32
N LEU A 5 -33.95 67.01 5.58
CA LEU A 5 -33.23 65.77 5.89
C LEU A 5 -32.88 65.06 4.57
N SER A 6 -31.59 65.04 4.23
CA SER A 6 -31.07 64.35 3.03
C SER A 6 -30.80 62.89 3.36
N ILE A 7 -31.62 61.99 2.79
CA ILE A 7 -31.42 60.54 2.86
C ILE A 7 -30.37 60.14 1.80
N LYS A 8 -29.18 59.69 2.25
CA LYS A 8 -28.18 59.10 1.37
C LYS A 8 -28.51 57.63 1.19
N LEU A 9 -28.89 57.23 -0.04
CA LEU A 9 -29.02 55.81 -0.44
C LEU A 9 -27.61 55.20 -0.51
N PHE A 10 -27.34 54.22 0.36
CA PHE A 10 -26.18 53.35 0.22
C PHE A 10 -26.60 52.16 -0.70
N ALA A 11 -26.00 52.12 -1.90
CA ALA A 11 -26.09 50.95 -2.78
C ALA A 11 -25.22 49.82 -2.26
N LEU A 12 -25.80 48.75 -1.75
CA LEU A 12 -25.10 47.52 -1.41
C LEU A 12 -24.86 46.74 -2.72
N SER A 13 -23.59 46.74 -3.16
CA SER A 13 -23.13 45.87 -4.24
C SER A 13 -22.91 44.45 -3.69
N ALA A 14 -23.79 43.51 -3.96
CA ALA A 14 -23.59 42.10 -3.65
C ALA A 14 -22.60 41.49 -4.63
N LEU A 15 -21.37 41.23 -4.14
CA LEU A 15 -20.35 40.45 -4.86
C LEU A 15 -20.77 38.97 -4.79
N ALA A 16 -21.25 38.42 -5.90
CA ALA A 16 -21.51 36.98 -6.04
C ALA A 16 -20.17 36.25 -6.18
N LEU A 17 -19.72 35.56 -5.13
CA LEU A 17 -18.58 34.62 -5.18
C LEU A 17 -19.00 33.36 -5.91
N SER A 18 -18.65 33.24 -7.18
CA SER A 18 -18.81 32.00 -7.94
C SER A 18 -17.77 30.99 -7.46
N ALA A 19 -18.19 29.97 -6.68
CA ALA A 19 -17.34 28.86 -6.30
C ALA A 19 -17.07 28.00 -7.54
N ILE A 20 -15.85 28.04 -8.06
CA ILE A 20 -15.37 27.14 -9.12
C ILE A 20 -15.11 25.79 -8.45
N ALA A 21 -16.03 24.82 -8.66
CA ALA A 21 -15.80 23.43 -8.26
C ALA A 21 -14.71 22.84 -9.17
N ALA A 22 -13.52 22.61 -8.59
CA ALA A 22 -12.46 21.87 -9.28
C ALA A 22 -12.90 20.42 -9.48
N PRO A 23 -12.66 19.82 -10.66
CA PRO A 23 -12.96 18.41 -10.89
C PRO A 23 -12.10 17.55 -9.95
N VAL A 24 -12.73 16.74 -9.12
CA VAL A 24 -12.05 15.70 -8.35
C VAL A 24 -11.64 14.63 -9.35
N LEU A 25 -10.35 14.56 -9.66
CA LEU A 25 -9.78 13.47 -10.46
C LEU A 25 -9.96 12.18 -9.66
N ALA A 26 -10.83 11.29 -10.12
CA ALA A 26 -11.00 9.96 -9.55
C ALA A 26 -9.66 9.21 -9.66
N GLN A 27 -9.10 8.79 -8.52
CA GLN A 27 -7.89 7.97 -8.54
C GLN A 27 -8.21 6.61 -9.16
N PRO A 28 -7.31 6.06 -9.99
CA PRO A 28 -7.53 4.76 -10.61
C PRO A 28 -7.68 3.68 -9.55
N THR A 29 -8.83 3.01 -9.54
CA THR A 29 -9.11 1.93 -8.59
C THR A 29 -8.52 0.63 -9.12
N PRO A 30 -7.64 -0.06 -8.34
CA PRO A 30 -7.14 -1.37 -8.71
C PRO A 30 -8.25 -2.40 -8.87
N SER A 31 -8.12 -3.26 -9.87
CA SER A 31 -9.03 -4.39 -10.10
C SER A 31 -8.28 -5.72 -10.06
N MET A 32 -8.89 -6.74 -9.47
CA MET A 32 -8.33 -8.09 -9.50
C MET A 32 -8.49 -8.67 -10.92
N VAL A 33 -7.35 -9.03 -11.53
CA VAL A 33 -7.30 -9.63 -12.86
C VAL A 33 -7.44 -11.14 -12.80
N LYS A 34 -6.71 -11.77 -11.86
CA LYS A 34 -6.68 -13.23 -11.70
C LYS A 34 -6.21 -13.63 -10.31
N LYS A 35 -6.71 -14.78 -9.85
CA LYS A 35 -6.25 -15.40 -8.60
C LYS A 35 -5.34 -16.59 -8.91
N PHE A 36 -4.27 -16.74 -8.11
CA PHE A 36 -3.30 -17.83 -8.12
C PHE A 36 -3.17 -18.36 -6.69
N ASP A 37 -3.98 -19.33 -6.31
CA ASP A 37 -4.08 -19.87 -4.95
C ASP A 37 -4.22 -18.76 -3.90
N ALA A 38 -3.17 -18.51 -3.09
CA ALA A 38 -3.17 -17.48 -2.04
C ALA A 38 -2.93 -16.06 -2.58
N TRP A 39 -2.48 -15.90 -3.84
CA TRP A 39 -2.08 -14.62 -4.42
C TRP A 39 -3.05 -14.12 -5.47
N GLY A 40 -3.43 -12.84 -5.37
CA GLY A 40 -4.19 -12.14 -6.40
C GLY A 40 -3.26 -11.32 -7.29
N LEU A 41 -3.49 -11.36 -8.61
CA LEU A 41 -2.93 -10.40 -9.57
C LEU A 41 -3.91 -9.24 -9.72
N TYR A 42 -3.43 -8.05 -9.52
CA TYR A 42 -4.19 -6.79 -9.64
C TYR A 42 -3.60 -5.90 -10.71
N SER A 43 -4.43 -5.08 -11.31
CA SER A 43 -3.99 -4.03 -12.23
C SER A 43 -4.72 -2.71 -11.96
N TYR A 44 -4.05 -1.62 -12.27
CA TYR A 44 -4.68 -0.30 -12.37
C TYR A 44 -4.09 0.46 -13.56
N LYS A 45 -4.88 1.39 -14.10
CA LYS A 45 -4.44 2.30 -15.16
C LYS A 45 -4.05 3.63 -14.53
N GLY A 46 -2.78 4.00 -14.66
CA GLY A 46 -2.27 5.32 -14.31
C GLY A 46 -1.81 6.08 -15.56
N ASP A 47 -1.26 7.28 -15.35
CA ASP A 47 -0.77 8.14 -16.46
C ASP A 47 0.36 7.50 -17.27
N GLY A 48 1.13 6.59 -16.65
CA GLY A 48 2.21 5.82 -17.28
C GLY A 48 1.79 4.50 -17.93
N GLY A 49 0.48 4.21 -18.04
CA GLY A 49 -0.03 2.96 -18.60
C GLY A 49 -0.62 2.01 -17.54
N THR A 50 -0.73 0.73 -17.90
CA THR A 50 -1.23 -0.30 -16.98
C THR A 50 -0.11 -0.79 -16.07
N THR A 51 -0.32 -0.73 -14.76
CA THR A 51 0.59 -1.30 -13.75
C THR A 51 -0.05 -2.53 -13.13
N CYS A 52 0.70 -3.63 -13.05
CA CYS A 52 0.27 -4.85 -12.41
C CYS A 52 1.12 -5.15 -11.18
N TYR A 53 0.50 -5.73 -10.16
CA TYR A 53 1.17 -6.20 -8.96
C TYR A 53 0.46 -7.43 -8.40
N VAL A 54 1.13 -8.16 -7.55
CA VAL A 54 0.53 -9.29 -6.84
C VAL A 54 0.41 -8.96 -5.35
N LEU A 55 -0.65 -9.48 -4.74
CA LEU A 55 -0.98 -9.18 -3.34
C LEU A 55 -1.58 -10.41 -2.69
N THR A 56 -1.27 -10.60 -1.41
CA THR A 56 -1.86 -11.62 -0.54
C THR A 56 -2.19 -11.05 0.83
N THR A 57 -3.09 -11.71 1.54
CA THR A 57 -3.44 -11.44 2.94
C THR A 57 -2.87 -12.53 3.85
N PRO A 58 -2.63 -12.25 5.14
CA PRO A 58 -2.16 -13.26 6.07
C PRO A 58 -3.21 -14.36 6.31
N THR A 59 -2.73 -15.58 6.51
CA THR A 59 -3.53 -16.74 6.91
C THR A 59 -3.66 -16.84 8.43
N GLN A 60 -2.72 -16.25 9.17
CA GLN A 60 -2.71 -16.16 10.63
C GLN A 60 -2.14 -14.82 11.07
N MET A 61 -2.69 -14.28 12.17
CA MET A 61 -2.28 -13.02 12.78
C MET A 61 -2.15 -13.20 14.29
N GLN A 62 -1.09 -12.66 14.89
CA GLN A 62 -0.80 -12.71 16.30
C GLN A 62 -0.35 -11.34 16.83
N PRO A 63 -0.72 -11.02 18.12
CA PRO A 63 -1.59 -11.77 19.05
C PRO A 63 -3.05 -11.73 18.61
N ALA A 64 -3.83 -12.80 18.87
CA ALA A 64 -5.18 -12.96 18.34
C ALA A 64 -6.25 -12.05 18.95
N ASP A 65 -5.94 -11.40 20.06
CA ASP A 65 -6.82 -10.55 20.87
C ASP A 65 -6.74 -9.06 20.57
N VAL A 66 -6.00 -8.67 19.51
CA VAL A 66 -5.88 -7.28 19.07
C VAL A 66 -6.50 -7.05 17.69
N ASP A 67 -6.93 -5.83 17.43
CA ASP A 67 -7.34 -5.42 16.10
C ASP A 67 -6.10 -5.14 15.24
N HIS A 68 -5.93 -5.92 14.18
CA HIS A 68 -4.82 -5.80 13.25
C HIS A 68 -5.11 -4.88 12.06
N GLY A 69 -6.37 -4.53 11.81
CA GLY A 69 -6.79 -3.92 10.56
C GLY A 69 -6.47 -4.79 9.34
N ASP A 70 -6.44 -4.18 8.16
CA ASP A 70 -6.14 -4.86 6.90
C ASP A 70 -4.64 -4.94 6.65
N ASN A 71 -4.10 -6.16 6.54
CA ASN A 71 -2.68 -6.41 6.33
C ASN A 71 -2.45 -7.15 5.02
N PHE A 72 -1.44 -6.69 4.27
CA PHE A 72 -1.13 -7.21 2.95
C PHE A 72 0.37 -7.41 2.78
N PHE A 73 0.72 -8.37 1.94
CA PHE A 73 2.06 -8.44 1.36
C PHE A 73 1.94 -8.28 -0.15
N LEU A 74 2.60 -7.27 -0.68
CA LEU A 74 2.53 -6.86 -2.08
C LEU A 74 3.89 -7.08 -2.74
N VAL A 75 3.89 -7.51 -4.01
CA VAL A 75 5.10 -7.54 -4.84
C VAL A 75 4.75 -6.96 -6.21
N ALA A 76 5.47 -5.92 -6.60
CA ALA A 76 5.25 -5.24 -7.88
C ALA A 76 6.51 -5.24 -8.74
N PRO A 77 6.39 -5.19 -10.08
CA PRO A 77 7.50 -4.94 -10.97
C PRO A 77 8.15 -3.59 -10.68
N LYS A 78 9.47 -3.51 -10.78
CA LYS A 78 10.20 -2.24 -10.64
C LYS A 78 9.92 -1.31 -11.83
N PRO A 79 9.81 0.00 -11.61
CA PRO A 79 9.63 0.96 -12.70
C PRO A 79 10.76 0.93 -13.74
N SER A 80 11.96 0.49 -13.34
CA SER A 80 13.10 0.27 -14.24
C SER A 80 12.90 -0.87 -15.25
N GLY A 81 11.80 -1.64 -15.13
CA GLY A 81 11.49 -2.79 -15.98
C GLY A 81 12.26 -4.06 -15.64
N SER A 82 13.14 -4.04 -14.65
CA SER A 82 13.95 -5.19 -14.24
C SER A 82 13.71 -5.56 -12.77
N GLY A 83 13.11 -6.76 -12.55
CA GLY A 83 12.89 -7.33 -11.23
C GLY A 83 11.62 -6.83 -10.55
N PHE A 84 11.52 -7.16 -9.26
CA PHE A 84 10.36 -6.88 -8.42
C PHE A 84 10.81 -6.22 -7.12
N TYR A 85 9.93 -5.46 -6.50
CA TYR A 85 10.10 -4.98 -5.13
C TYR A 85 8.97 -5.51 -4.24
N PRO A 86 9.32 -6.17 -3.11
CA PRO A 86 8.37 -6.60 -2.10
C PRO A 86 8.06 -5.46 -1.13
N GLN A 87 6.83 -5.40 -0.66
CA GLN A 87 6.34 -4.43 0.32
C GLN A 87 5.36 -5.08 1.27
N ALA A 88 5.57 -4.89 2.56
CA ALA A 88 4.55 -5.15 3.57
C ALA A 88 3.69 -3.90 3.78
N ILE A 89 2.37 -4.06 3.92
CA ILE A 89 1.41 -2.99 4.22
C ILE A 89 0.60 -3.45 5.42
N MET A 90 0.64 -2.65 6.49
CA MET A 90 0.00 -2.98 7.76
C MET A 90 -1.27 -2.15 7.95
N GLY A 91 -2.26 -2.69 8.63
CA GLY A 91 -3.49 -1.99 9.00
C GLY A 91 -3.32 -0.96 10.13
N TYR A 92 -2.07 -0.69 10.55
CA TYR A 92 -1.70 0.23 11.62
C TYR A 92 -0.33 0.87 11.35
N ASP A 93 -0.04 1.98 12.02
CA ASP A 93 1.27 2.63 11.95
C ASP A 93 2.34 1.81 12.66
N LEU A 94 3.48 1.64 12.00
CA LEU A 94 4.66 0.96 12.50
C LEU A 94 5.49 1.89 13.41
N LYS A 95 6.14 1.30 14.40
CA LYS A 95 7.07 2.03 15.27
C LYS A 95 8.34 2.37 14.49
N GLY A 96 8.61 3.67 14.32
CA GLY A 96 9.82 4.13 13.66
C GLY A 96 11.09 3.61 14.36
N GLY A 97 12.07 3.18 13.56
CA GLY A 97 13.33 2.63 14.06
C GLY A 97 13.22 1.24 14.71
N SER A 98 12.03 0.61 14.71
CA SER A 98 11.88 -0.77 15.16
C SER A 98 12.41 -1.76 14.12
N GLN A 99 12.67 -2.98 14.57
CA GLN A 99 12.98 -4.08 13.67
C GLN A 99 11.69 -4.61 13.01
N MET A 100 11.74 -4.81 11.70
CA MET A 100 10.71 -5.49 10.92
C MET A 100 11.39 -6.56 10.07
N THR A 101 10.88 -7.79 10.08
CA THR A 101 11.53 -8.91 9.40
C THR A 101 10.52 -9.79 8.66
N VAL A 102 10.98 -10.37 7.55
CA VAL A 102 10.30 -11.47 6.84
C VAL A 102 11.19 -12.69 6.89
N THR A 103 10.65 -13.80 7.37
CA THR A 103 11.36 -15.10 7.40
C THR A 103 10.68 -16.07 6.44
N VAL A 104 11.44 -16.62 5.50
CA VAL A 104 11.00 -17.66 4.56
C VAL A 104 11.86 -18.89 4.75
N ASP A 105 11.28 -20.01 5.17
CA ASP A 105 11.97 -21.30 5.39
C ASP A 105 13.31 -21.13 6.15
N GLY A 106 13.28 -20.36 7.26
CA GLY A 106 14.44 -20.09 8.11
C GLY A 106 15.41 -19.00 7.62
N ARG A 107 15.21 -18.42 6.45
CA ARG A 107 15.98 -17.26 5.95
C ARG A 107 15.27 -15.96 6.30
N THR A 108 15.95 -15.11 7.06
CA THR A 108 15.40 -13.84 7.52
C THR A 108 15.90 -12.65 6.68
N PHE A 109 14.98 -11.77 6.31
CA PHE A 109 15.21 -10.54 5.57
C PHE A 109 14.70 -9.35 6.38
N ALA A 110 15.54 -8.33 6.54
CA ALA A 110 15.16 -7.11 7.23
C ALA A 110 14.38 -6.17 6.31
N LEU A 111 13.30 -5.59 6.84
CA LEU A 111 12.55 -4.49 6.22
C LEU A 111 12.73 -3.21 7.03
N GLU A 112 12.69 -2.06 6.38
CA GLU A 112 12.62 -0.75 7.01
C GLU A 112 11.17 -0.29 7.14
N PRO A 113 10.67 -0.10 8.38
CA PRO A 113 9.33 0.44 8.59
C PRO A 113 9.28 1.95 8.34
N LYS A 114 8.25 2.40 7.61
CA LYS A 114 7.93 3.81 7.40
C LYS A 114 6.42 3.99 7.28
N GLY A 115 5.82 4.76 8.19
CA GLY A 115 4.36 4.86 8.29
C GLY A 115 3.77 3.48 8.59
N ASN A 116 2.86 3.02 7.77
CA ASN A 116 2.25 1.70 7.88
C ASN A 116 2.88 0.65 6.95
N SER A 117 4.01 0.92 6.35
CA SER A 117 4.60 0.03 5.34
C SER A 117 6.07 -0.28 5.63
N GLY A 118 6.57 -1.40 5.05
CA GLY A 118 7.96 -1.80 5.17
C GLY A 118 8.52 -2.30 3.85
N TRP A 119 9.78 -1.94 3.57
CA TRP A 119 10.52 -2.30 2.36
C TRP A 119 11.93 -2.79 2.70
N THR A 120 12.55 -3.53 1.79
CA THR A 120 13.99 -3.83 1.90
C THR A 120 14.81 -2.55 1.61
N LYS A 121 16.01 -2.46 2.18
CA LYS A 121 16.90 -1.30 1.99
C LYS A 121 17.58 -1.25 0.62
N GLN A 122 17.75 -2.41 -0.02
CA GLN A 122 18.61 -2.55 -1.20
C GLN A 122 17.96 -3.46 -2.23
N GLU A 123 18.19 -3.17 -3.49
CA GLU A 123 17.67 -3.97 -4.61
C GLU A 123 18.13 -5.44 -4.60
N SER A 124 19.35 -5.71 -4.11
CA SER A 124 19.85 -7.07 -3.94
C SER A 124 19.05 -7.85 -2.89
N ALA A 125 18.58 -7.17 -1.84
CA ALA A 125 17.71 -7.78 -0.82
C ALA A 125 16.30 -8.03 -1.38
N ASP A 126 15.76 -7.16 -2.24
CA ASP A 126 14.51 -7.41 -2.99
C ASP A 126 14.60 -8.72 -3.77
N ALA A 127 15.63 -8.86 -4.60
CA ALA A 127 15.81 -10.03 -5.45
C ALA A 127 15.97 -11.31 -4.60
N ALA A 128 16.71 -11.24 -3.50
CA ALA A 128 16.91 -12.36 -2.60
C ALA A 128 15.63 -12.79 -1.88
N LEU A 129 14.82 -11.81 -1.40
CA LEU A 129 13.53 -12.10 -0.77
C LEU A 129 12.54 -12.69 -1.79
N VAL A 130 12.41 -12.09 -2.98
CA VAL A 130 11.54 -12.61 -4.03
C VAL A 130 11.95 -14.02 -4.48
N ALA A 131 13.26 -14.31 -4.57
CA ALA A 131 13.74 -15.65 -4.87
C ALA A 131 13.37 -16.66 -3.77
N ALA A 132 13.52 -16.29 -2.50
CA ALA A 132 13.09 -17.11 -1.37
C ALA A 132 11.58 -17.37 -1.39
N MET A 133 10.76 -16.34 -1.64
CA MET A 133 9.30 -16.48 -1.76
C MET A 133 8.90 -17.46 -2.87
N LYS A 134 9.58 -17.43 -4.02
CA LYS A 134 9.30 -18.35 -5.15
C LYS A 134 9.61 -19.80 -4.85
N SER A 135 10.54 -20.09 -3.96
CA SER A 135 10.97 -21.45 -3.59
C SER A 135 10.37 -21.95 -2.29
N GLY A 136 9.84 -21.04 -1.45
CA GLY A 136 9.28 -21.38 -0.15
C GLY A 136 7.81 -21.77 -0.18
N SER A 137 7.33 -22.29 0.94
CA SER A 137 5.94 -22.67 1.13
C SER A 137 5.12 -21.67 1.95
N SER A 138 5.78 -21.01 2.89
CA SER A 138 5.19 -19.99 3.76
C SER A 138 6.23 -18.94 4.15
N MET A 139 5.75 -17.78 4.57
CA MET A 139 6.60 -16.75 5.17
C MET A 139 5.93 -16.17 6.42
N THR A 140 6.75 -15.74 7.37
CA THR A 140 6.32 -15.03 8.57
C THR A 140 6.86 -13.61 8.55
N LEU A 141 5.99 -12.64 8.72
CA LEU A 141 6.32 -11.22 8.88
C LEU A 141 6.19 -10.86 10.36
N GLU A 142 7.23 -10.28 10.94
CA GLU A 142 7.23 -9.76 12.31
C GLU A 142 7.41 -8.25 12.28
N ALA A 143 6.62 -7.54 13.09
CA ALA A 143 6.63 -6.08 13.15
C ALA A 143 6.30 -5.57 14.56
N VAL A 144 6.53 -4.29 14.79
CA VAL A 144 6.16 -3.62 16.03
C VAL A 144 5.26 -2.43 15.69
N SER A 145 4.06 -2.38 16.25
CA SER A 145 3.15 -1.25 16.08
C SER A 145 3.69 0.01 16.78
N GLN A 146 3.20 1.18 16.39
CA GLN A 146 3.54 2.45 17.03
C GLN A 146 3.26 2.43 18.55
N ARG A 147 2.27 1.66 19.00
CA ARG A 147 1.92 1.45 20.41
C ARG A 147 2.88 0.50 21.13
N GLY A 148 3.80 -0.16 20.41
CA GLY A 148 4.76 -1.11 20.96
C GLY A 148 4.29 -2.56 20.98
N THR A 149 3.13 -2.88 20.40
CA THR A 149 2.66 -4.26 20.29
C THR A 149 3.52 -5.00 19.26
N GLN A 150 4.09 -6.14 19.66
CA GLN A 150 4.75 -7.07 18.75
C GLN A 150 3.70 -7.89 18.02
N THR A 151 3.79 -7.95 16.71
CA THR A 151 2.81 -8.63 15.85
C THR A 151 3.53 -9.60 14.92
N SER A 152 2.85 -10.68 14.57
CA SER A 152 3.36 -11.71 13.66
C SER A 152 2.25 -12.15 12.69
N TYR A 153 2.60 -12.30 11.42
CA TYR A 153 1.70 -12.64 10.33
C TYR A 153 2.26 -13.77 9.50
N THR A 154 1.49 -14.83 9.34
CA THR A 154 1.86 -15.93 8.45
C THR A 154 1.15 -15.77 7.11
N PHE A 155 1.90 -15.89 6.01
CA PHE A 155 1.38 -15.86 4.65
C PHE A 155 1.72 -17.15 3.93
N SER A 156 0.78 -17.65 3.12
CA SER A 156 1.04 -18.75 2.20
C SER A 156 1.76 -18.26 0.96
N LEU A 157 2.77 -19.00 0.50
CA LEU A 157 3.49 -18.72 -0.75
C LEU A 157 2.95 -19.56 -1.92
N SER A 158 1.85 -20.33 -1.72
CA SER A 158 1.21 -21.07 -2.79
C SER A 158 0.71 -20.13 -3.89
N GLY A 159 1.14 -20.36 -5.13
CA GLY A 159 0.76 -19.57 -6.30
C GLY A 159 1.63 -18.34 -6.58
N VAL A 160 2.53 -17.92 -5.67
CA VAL A 160 3.32 -16.69 -5.83
C VAL A 160 4.16 -16.69 -7.11
N SER A 161 4.81 -17.81 -7.46
CA SER A 161 5.66 -17.92 -8.66
C SER A 161 4.86 -17.71 -9.96
N ALA A 162 3.66 -18.30 -10.05
CA ALA A 162 2.78 -18.12 -11.20
C ALA A 162 2.23 -16.70 -11.28
N ALA A 163 1.82 -16.12 -10.14
CA ALA A 163 1.34 -14.75 -10.04
C ALA A 163 2.41 -13.73 -10.49
N LEU A 164 3.65 -13.85 -9.99
CA LEU A 164 4.78 -12.98 -10.37
C LEU A 164 5.15 -13.12 -11.86
N THR A 165 5.11 -14.34 -12.41
CA THR A 165 5.35 -14.55 -13.84
C THR A 165 4.33 -13.80 -14.67
N GLN A 166 3.06 -13.79 -14.26
CA GLN A 166 2.01 -13.08 -14.98
C GLN A 166 2.13 -11.56 -14.78
N ALA A 167 2.47 -11.09 -13.56
CA ALA A 167 2.68 -9.66 -13.30
C ALA A 167 3.83 -9.07 -14.13
N GLY A 168 4.90 -9.82 -14.35
CA GLY A 168 6.03 -9.40 -15.16
C GLY A 168 5.75 -9.32 -16.68
N ARG A 169 4.59 -9.81 -17.14
CA ARG A 169 4.13 -9.76 -18.54
C ARG A 169 3.01 -8.76 -18.78
N CYS A 170 2.61 -8.08 -17.71
CA CYS A 170 1.51 -7.14 -17.70
C CYS A 170 2.07 -5.73 -17.99
N GLY A 171 1.57 -5.09 -19.03
CA GLY A 171 2.02 -3.76 -19.46
C GLY A 171 2.00 -3.64 -20.96
#